data_e6c0f85989c07d50de10bba529707a93
#
_entry.id   e6c0f85989c07d50de10bba529707a93
#
_cell.length_a   1.000
_cell.length_b   1.000
_cell.length_c   1.000
_cell.angle_alpha   90.00
_cell.angle_beta   90.00
_cell.angle_gamma   90.00
#
_symmetry.space_group_name_H-M   'P 1'
#
loop_
_entity.id
_entity.type
_entity.pdbx_description
1 polymer ?
#
loop_
_entity_poly.entity_id
_entity_poly.type
_entity_poly.pdbx_seq_one_letter_code
_entity_poly.pdbx_strand_id
1 'polypeptide(L)'
;EMTEVHRFPHGQYPVPHDHGSTLHWDALHLWNEIQTGLRKCGHQHGAPDSVGVDTWGVDFGLLDRDGALLANPVGYRDSYTDGMVELACSRVGREELFRRTGLQFMQFNSLFQLLARKERDWPAFPLASTFLMMPDLFHYWLCGTRAVEYTNGSTSQMVGAVSRDWDRELLARVGLPDTYLPPLVQAGTRLGTLRPSVAEETGLPASVSVICPATHDTASAVVATPGEGTDWAFLSAGTWCLFGAEVAEPALDLAVLDAGFGNEGGVRNTIRLLRNITGLWLVQECRRHWEREGVEYSYAELTRLASEAEPFVALIDPDDASFAQPTRMPEAIAEFCKRTGQRSPRSVGEFVRVALESIALTVRFRWEQLQQMLGRSFSVLHIVGGGTQNTLLCQFIADALNKPVVTGPVEATAMGNALVQAIGHGALDYTEARAVVRRSVELAEYHPRNPTAWDEAFGQYTAMR
;
A
#
# COMPACT_ATOMS: atom_id res chain seq x y z
N GLU A 1 -11.79 -20.59 -7.39
CA GLU A 1 -12.19 -20.47 -5.99
C GLU A 1 -10.96 -20.14 -5.14
N MET A 2 -11.12 -19.24 -4.14
CA MET A 2 -10.07 -18.91 -3.19
C MET A 2 -10.41 -19.52 -1.83
N THR A 3 -9.43 -20.16 -1.18
CA THR A 3 -9.60 -20.76 0.13
C THR A 3 -8.54 -20.20 1.09
N GLU A 4 -8.97 -19.64 2.22
CA GLU A 4 -8.07 -19.24 3.29
C GLU A 4 -7.58 -20.51 4.04
N VAL A 5 -6.29 -20.76 4.02
CA VAL A 5 -5.66 -21.92 4.66
C VAL A 5 -5.08 -21.57 6.02
N HIS A 6 -4.57 -20.34 6.14
CA HIS A 6 -3.93 -19.87 7.36
C HIS A 6 -4.00 -18.36 7.49
N ARG A 7 -4.33 -17.88 8.69
CA ARG A 7 -4.33 -16.46 9.08
C ARG A 7 -3.69 -16.32 10.45
N PHE A 8 -2.87 -15.29 10.63
CA PHE A 8 -2.17 -15.03 11.87
C PHE A 8 -2.00 -13.52 12.09
N PRO A 9 -1.94 -13.06 13.35
CA PRO A 9 -1.64 -11.66 13.65
C PRO A 9 -0.15 -11.38 13.48
N HIS A 10 0.17 -10.20 12.98
CA HIS A 10 1.54 -9.70 12.92
C HIS A 10 1.58 -8.19 13.16
N GLY A 11 2.75 -7.65 13.46
CA GLY A 11 2.93 -6.23 13.73
C GLY A 11 4.37 -5.84 13.85
N GLN A 12 4.59 -4.56 14.12
CA GLN A 12 5.90 -4.00 14.45
C GLN A 12 6.05 -3.99 15.98
N TYR A 13 7.24 -4.33 16.44
CA TYR A 13 7.56 -4.40 17.87
C TYR A 13 8.65 -3.39 18.21
N PRO A 14 8.47 -2.56 19.27
CA PRO A 14 9.51 -1.69 19.75
C PRO A 14 10.62 -2.50 20.45
N VAL A 15 11.83 -2.38 19.96
CA VAL A 15 13.02 -3.01 20.56
C VAL A 15 13.86 -1.92 21.21
N PRO A 16 14.06 -1.94 22.55
CA PRO A 16 14.82 -0.93 23.26
C PRO A 16 16.33 -1.05 22.97
N HIS A 17 17.01 0.09 22.96
CA HIS A 17 18.46 0.23 22.89
C HIS A 17 18.93 1.47 23.66
N ASP A 18 20.21 1.71 23.76
CA ASP A 18 20.79 2.77 24.61
C ASP A 18 20.32 4.20 24.27
N HIS A 19 19.80 4.42 23.05
CA HIS A 19 19.35 5.73 22.55
C HIS A 19 17.84 5.82 22.34
N GLY A 20 17.05 4.86 22.88
CA GLY A 20 15.59 4.82 22.74
C GLY A 20 15.06 3.47 22.36
N SER A 21 14.19 3.41 21.34
CA SER A 21 13.68 2.15 20.78
C SER A 21 13.53 2.27 19.27
N THR A 22 13.63 1.16 18.58
CA THR A 22 13.39 1.05 17.14
C THR A 22 12.30 0.03 16.88
N LEU A 23 11.36 0.36 16.00
CA LEU A 23 10.27 -0.54 15.60
C LEU A 23 10.81 -1.57 14.59
N HIS A 24 10.68 -2.85 14.91
CA HIS A 24 11.10 -3.94 14.01
C HIS A 24 9.95 -4.83 13.61
N TRP A 25 9.99 -5.32 12.37
CA TRP A 25 9.23 -6.49 11.95
C TRP A 25 9.91 -7.76 12.47
N ASP A 26 9.15 -8.71 12.99
CA ASP A 26 9.67 -10.03 13.29
C ASP A 26 9.64 -10.91 12.02
N ALA A 27 10.68 -10.78 11.20
CA ALA A 27 10.79 -11.52 9.95
C ALA A 27 10.86 -13.04 10.17
N LEU A 28 11.38 -13.49 11.31
CA LEU A 28 11.49 -14.92 11.64
C LEU A 28 10.11 -15.48 11.99
N HIS A 29 9.29 -14.73 12.73
CA HIS A 29 7.89 -15.11 12.97
C HIS A 29 7.11 -15.19 11.65
N LEU A 30 7.21 -14.17 10.80
CA LEU A 30 6.56 -14.17 9.48
C LEU A 30 6.99 -15.39 8.65
N TRP A 31 8.27 -15.73 8.65
CA TRP A 31 8.78 -16.90 7.96
C TRP A 31 8.21 -18.21 8.50
N ASN A 32 8.15 -18.38 9.81
CA ASN A 32 7.54 -19.55 10.45
C ASN A 32 6.05 -19.69 10.08
N GLU A 33 5.33 -18.59 10.02
CA GLU A 33 3.91 -18.59 9.65
C GLU A 33 3.70 -18.91 8.16
N ILE A 34 4.58 -18.44 7.27
CA ILE A 34 4.60 -18.86 5.86
C ILE A 34 4.78 -20.38 5.73
N GLN A 35 5.76 -20.96 6.43
CA GLN A 35 5.98 -22.40 6.42
C GLN A 35 4.80 -23.17 7.02
N THR A 36 4.16 -22.63 8.05
CA THR A 36 2.93 -23.19 8.64
C THR A 36 1.78 -23.20 7.65
N GLY A 37 1.58 -22.10 6.92
CA GLY A 37 0.59 -22.02 5.84
C GLY A 37 0.86 -23.04 4.74
N LEU A 38 2.11 -23.19 4.31
CA LEU A 38 2.50 -24.17 3.29
C LEU A 38 2.26 -25.62 3.75
N ARG A 39 2.61 -25.97 4.99
CA ARG A 39 2.29 -27.30 5.57
C ARG A 39 0.78 -27.57 5.57
N LYS A 40 -0.02 -26.62 6.03
CA LYS A 40 -1.48 -26.75 6.03
C LYS A 40 -2.04 -26.92 4.63
N CYS A 41 -1.54 -26.14 3.65
CA CYS A 41 -1.93 -26.28 2.24
C CYS A 41 -1.65 -27.70 1.74
N GLY A 42 -0.45 -28.20 1.93
CA GLY A 42 -0.06 -29.55 1.52
C GLY A 42 -0.95 -30.65 2.13
N HIS A 43 -1.31 -30.51 3.41
CA HIS A 43 -2.18 -31.48 4.09
C HIS A 43 -3.64 -31.42 3.65
N GLN A 44 -4.15 -30.22 3.39
CA GLN A 44 -5.60 -30.02 3.12
C GLN A 44 -5.93 -30.11 1.64
N HIS A 45 -5.03 -29.66 0.78
CA HIS A 45 -5.30 -29.47 -0.66
C HIS A 45 -4.29 -30.18 -1.57
N GLY A 46 -3.23 -30.77 -1.02
CA GLY A 46 -2.12 -31.31 -1.80
C GLY A 46 -1.09 -30.26 -2.17
N ALA A 47 -0.08 -30.66 -2.94
CA ALA A 47 0.98 -29.76 -3.35
C ALA A 47 0.47 -28.68 -4.32
N PRO A 48 0.72 -27.39 -4.06
CA PRO A 48 0.39 -26.35 -5.02
C PRO A 48 1.36 -26.40 -6.22
N ASP A 49 0.95 -25.91 -7.37
CA ASP A 49 1.82 -25.75 -8.55
C ASP A 49 2.87 -24.64 -8.33
N SER A 50 2.48 -23.60 -7.59
CA SER A 50 3.36 -22.49 -7.28
C SER A 50 3.06 -21.85 -5.92
N VAL A 51 4.05 -21.12 -5.40
CA VAL A 51 3.95 -20.23 -4.24
C VAL A 51 4.51 -18.87 -4.61
N GLY A 52 3.85 -17.81 -4.14
CA GLY A 52 4.30 -16.43 -4.30
C GLY A 52 3.88 -15.60 -3.10
N VAL A 53 4.74 -14.67 -2.69
CA VAL A 53 4.55 -13.80 -1.53
C VAL A 53 4.44 -12.36 -1.99
N ASP A 54 3.44 -11.64 -1.54
CA ASP A 54 3.38 -10.18 -1.58
C ASP A 54 3.34 -9.61 -0.16
N THR A 55 3.78 -8.38 -0.01
CA THR A 55 3.75 -7.62 1.25
C THR A 55 3.49 -6.14 0.98
N TRP A 56 3.55 -5.34 2.03
CA TRP A 56 3.64 -3.88 1.92
C TRP A 56 4.95 -3.44 1.23
N GLY A 57 4.98 -2.21 0.74
CA GLY A 57 6.16 -1.60 0.12
C GLY A 57 7.19 -1.10 1.13
N VAL A 58 8.26 -0.53 0.62
CA VAL A 58 9.31 0.28 1.25
C VAL A 58 10.25 -0.41 2.24
N ASP A 59 9.81 -1.43 2.98
CA ASP A 59 10.63 -2.12 3.96
C ASP A 59 11.46 -3.24 3.32
N PHE A 60 12.61 -3.53 3.90
CA PHE A 60 13.61 -4.43 3.33
C PHE A 60 14.48 -5.11 4.37
N GLY A 61 15.04 -6.25 4.00
CA GLY A 61 16.12 -6.92 4.69
C GLY A 61 17.47 -6.70 3.99
N LEU A 62 18.55 -6.66 4.77
CA LEU A 62 19.93 -6.68 4.27
C LEU A 62 20.57 -8.00 4.63
N LEU A 63 21.17 -8.66 3.65
CA LEU A 63 21.91 -9.90 3.83
C LEU A 63 23.41 -9.63 3.79
N ASP A 64 24.16 -10.43 4.54
CA ASP A 64 25.61 -10.49 4.41
C ASP A 64 26.05 -11.28 3.16
N ARG A 65 27.36 -11.43 2.96
CA ARG A 65 27.93 -12.18 1.83
C ARG A 65 27.51 -13.65 1.79
N ASP A 66 27.25 -14.24 2.96
CA ASP A 66 26.87 -15.65 3.09
C ASP A 66 25.34 -15.85 2.95
N GLY A 67 24.59 -14.75 2.84
CA GLY A 67 23.13 -14.72 2.68
C GLY A 67 22.36 -14.78 3.99
N ALA A 68 23.03 -14.55 5.12
CA ALA A 68 22.36 -14.41 6.40
C ALA A 68 21.75 -13.01 6.58
N LEU A 69 20.55 -12.93 7.17
CA LEU A 69 19.91 -11.67 7.50
C LEU A 69 20.70 -10.95 8.60
N LEU A 70 21.14 -9.72 8.33
CA LEU A 70 21.97 -8.96 9.27
C LEU A 70 21.21 -8.51 10.53
N ALA A 71 19.94 -8.18 10.38
CA ALA A 71 19.04 -7.82 11.47
C ALA A 71 17.59 -7.92 11.00
N ASN A 72 16.65 -8.03 11.96
CA ASN A 72 15.24 -7.86 11.66
C ASN A 72 14.99 -6.50 10.97
N PRO A 73 14.18 -6.45 9.89
CA PRO A 73 13.85 -5.22 9.20
C PRO A 73 13.25 -4.17 10.14
N VAL A 74 13.66 -2.92 9.98
CA VAL A 74 13.04 -1.80 10.68
C VAL A 74 11.72 -1.48 9.98
N GLY A 75 10.69 -1.25 10.77
CA GLY A 75 9.37 -0.93 10.24
C GLY A 75 9.25 0.52 9.79
N TYR A 76 8.56 0.74 8.71
CA TYR A 76 8.40 2.06 8.06
C TYR A 76 7.78 3.16 8.95
N ARG A 77 7.13 2.79 10.06
CA ARG A 77 6.55 3.76 11.01
C ARG A 77 7.55 4.28 12.05
N ASP A 78 8.78 3.79 12.03
CA ASP A 78 9.82 4.28 12.92
C ASP A 78 10.28 5.69 12.54
N SER A 79 10.63 6.49 13.55
CA SER A 79 11.11 7.86 13.36
C SER A 79 12.59 7.99 12.98
N TYR A 80 13.30 6.86 12.80
CA TYR A 80 14.74 6.89 12.50
C TYR A 80 15.09 7.53 11.16
N THR A 81 14.10 7.75 10.28
CA THR A 81 14.25 8.42 8.99
C THR A 81 14.00 9.93 9.04
N ASP A 82 13.69 10.48 10.21
CA ASP A 82 13.42 11.92 10.35
C ASP A 82 14.61 12.76 9.85
N GLY A 83 14.33 13.74 8.99
CA GLY A 83 15.32 14.63 8.35
C GLY A 83 16.01 14.06 7.12
N MET A 84 15.76 12.79 6.74
CA MET A 84 16.46 12.16 5.61
C MET A 84 15.93 12.60 4.24
N VAL A 85 14.68 13.02 4.14
CA VAL A 85 14.10 13.61 2.92
C VAL A 85 14.81 14.92 2.62
N GLU A 86 14.92 15.80 3.61
CA GLU A 86 15.61 17.09 3.49
C GLU A 86 17.08 16.91 3.13
N LEU A 87 17.74 15.94 3.76
CA LEU A 87 19.13 15.62 3.45
C LEU A 87 19.31 15.13 2.01
N ALA A 88 18.48 14.21 1.53
CA ALA A 88 18.53 13.74 0.15
C ALA A 88 18.24 14.89 -0.84
N CYS A 89 17.23 15.71 -0.55
CA CYS A 89 16.91 16.89 -1.35
C CYS A 89 18.05 17.92 -1.37
N SER A 90 18.80 18.09 -0.28
CA SER A 90 19.95 18.96 -0.24
C SER A 90 21.12 18.48 -1.12
N ARG A 91 21.25 17.16 -1.31
CA ARG A 91 22.32 16.55 -2.13
C ARG A 91 21.97 16.49 -3.62
N VAL A 92 20.70 16.30 -3.96
CA VAL A 92 20.26 16.05 -5.34
C VAL A 92 19.40 17.18 -5.89
N GLY A 93 18.62 17.86 -5.04
CA GLY A 93 17.53 18.76 -5.43
C GLY A 93 16.19 18.04 -5.44
N ARG A 94 15.15 18.69 -4.88
CA ARG A 94 13.80 18.13 -4.75
C ARG A 94 13.18 17.77 -6.09
N GLU A 95 13.23 18.69 -7.06
CA GLU A 95 12.67 18.48 -8.40
C GLU A 95 13.41 17.39 -9.16
N GLU A 96 14.73 17.38 -9.08
CA GLU A 96 15.57 16.37 -9.73
C GLU A 96 15.31 14.98 -9.16
N LEU A 97 15.23 14.85 -7.84
CA LEU A 97 14.88 13.59 -7.17
C LEU A 97 13.52 13.06 -7.67
N PHE A 98 12.52 13.94 -7.78
CA PHE A 98 11.22 13.57 -8.33
C PHE A 98 11.29 13.19 -9.81
N ARG A 99 11.93 13.98 -10.67
CA ARG A 99 12.05 13.69 -12.10
C ARG A 99 12.74 12.36 -12.38
N ARG A 100 13.66 11.96 -11.51
CA ARG A 100 14.36 10.68 -11.63
C ARG A 100 13.50 9.51 -11.20
N THR A 101 12.84 9.61 -10.06
CA THR A 101 12.13 8.47 -9.41
C THR A 101 10.62 8.52 -9.58
N GLY A 102 10.06 9.70 -9.81
CA GLY A 102 8.62 9.91 -9.97
C GLY A 102 7.79 9.69 -8.71
N LEU A 103 8.41 9.40 -7.57
CA LEU A 103 7.66 9.01 -6.35
C LEU A 103 7.24 10.18 -5.49
N GLN A 104 6.12 10.00 -4.81
CA GLN A 104 5.73 10.82 -3.66
C GLN A 104 6.81 10.74 -2.57
N PHE A 105 7.19 11.89 -2.00
CA PHE A 105 8.18 11.92 -0.93
C PHE A 105 7.55 11.52 0.40
N MET A 106 7.76 10.26 0.74
CA MET A 106 7.39 9.71 2.04
C MET A 106 8.67 9.38 2.79
N GLN A 107 8.82 9.93 4.01
CA GLN A 107 10.04 9.77 4.81
C GLN A 107 10.49 8.32 5.00
N PHE A 108 9.56 7.39 4.86
CA PHE A 108 9.79 5.96 5.02
C PHE A 108 10.21 5.22 3.73
N ASN A 109 10.33 5.88 2.55
CA ASN A 109 10.82 5.19 1.37
C ASN A 109 12.23 4.64 1.61
N SER A 110 12.54 3.49 1.02
CA SER A 110 13.76 2.73 1.32
C SER A 110 15.05 3.52 1.15
N LEU A 111 15.10 4.44 0.18
CA LEU A 111 16.22 5.37 -0.01
C LEU A 111 16.55 6.12 1.28
N PHE A 112 15.53 6.69 1.94
CA PHE A 112 15.70 7.47 3.17
C PHE A 112 16.03 6.58 4.35
N GLN A 113 15.50 5.35 4.38
CA GLN A 113 15.84 4.35 5.39
C GLN A 113 17.32 3.93 5.29
N LEU A 114 17.83 3.67 4.06
CA LEU A 114 19.25 3.35 3.82
C LEU A 114 20.16 4.53 4.15
N LEU A 115 19.73 5.74 3.77
CA LEU A 115 20.46 6.97 4.07
C LEU A 115 20.59 7.15 5.59
N ALA A 116 19.51 6.97 6.35
CA ALA A 116 19.53 7.04 7.80
C ALA A 116 20.50 6.02 8.42
N ARG A 117 20.52 4.79 7.93
CA ARG A 117 21.46 3.74 8.41
C ARG A 117 22.91 4.14 8.16
N LYS A 118 23.18 4.74 7.02
CA LYS A 118 24.52 5.22 6.69
C LYS A 118 24.94 6.42 7.53
N GLU A 119 24.10 7.45 7.58
CA GLU A 119 24.42 8.72 8.27
C GLU A 119 24.49 8.55 9.81
N ARG A 120 23.88 7.52 10.33
CA ARG A 120 23.93 7.17 11.76
C ARG A 120 24.96 6.08 12.08
N ASP A 121 25.85 5.76 11.13
CA ASP A 121 26.92 4.78 11.28
C ASP A 121 26.44 3.44 11.84
N TRP A 122 25.30 2.91 11.29
CA TRP A 122 24.81 1.60 11.72
C TRP A 122 25.89 0.53 11.52
N PRO A 123 26.35 -0.15 12.59
CA PRO A 123 27.56 -0.98 12.53
C PRO A 123 27.49 -2.14 11.53
N ALA A 124 26.29 -2.65 11.25
CA ALA A 124 26.12 -3.74 10.32
C ALA A 124 25.99 -3.28 8.85
N PHE A 125 25.81 -1.97 8.57
CA PHE A 125 25.63 -1.48 7.21
C PHE A 125 26.78 -1.81 6.25
N PRO A 126 28.06 -1.71 6.64
CA PRO A 126 29.21 -2.11 5.79
C PRO A 126 29.26 -3.60 5.46
N LEU A 127 28.54 -4.45 6.18
CA LEU A 127 28.45 -5.89 5.95
C LEU A 127 27.38 -6.26 4.93
N ALA A 128 26.53 -5.30 4.54
CA ALA A 128 25.45 -5.53 3.58
C ALA A 128 26.02 -5.91 2.20
N SER A 129 25.59 -7.06 1.72
CA SER A 129 25.97 -7.63 0.43
C SER A 129 24.78 -7.79 -0.52
N THR A 130 23.56 -7.86 0.03
CA THR A 130 22.35 -7.95 -0.78
C THR A 130 21.20 -7.21 -0.09
N PHE A 131 20.49 -6.38 -0.86
CA PHE A 131 19.28 -5.71 -0.50
C PHE A 131 18.08 -6.50 -1.05
N LEU A 132 17.09 -6.81 -0.23
CA LEU A 132 15.86 -7.46 -0.65
C LEU A 132 14.67 -6.74 -0.03
N MET A 133 13.66 -6.37 -0.83
CA MET A 133 12.39 -5.92 -0.28
C MET A 133 11.77 -7.07 0.55
N MET A 134 10.83 -6.74 1.44
CA MET A 134 10.25 -7.74 2.35
C MET A 134 9.76 -9.01 1.65
N PRO A 135 8.98 -8.96 0.54
CA PRO A 135 8.53 -10.19 -0.13
C PRO A 135 9.69 -10.94 -0.79
N ASP A 136 10.67 -10.22 -1.31
CA ASP A 136 11.83 -10.82 -1.96
C ASP A 136 12.75 -11.52 -0.97
N LEU A 137 12.80 -11.08 0.28
CA LEU A 137 13.46 -11.79 1.38
C LEU A 137 12.82 -13.17 1.60
N PHE A 138 11.49 -13.25 1.60
CA PHE A 138 10.77 -14.52 1.73
C PHE A 138 10.94 -15.40 0.48
N HIS A 139 10.91 -14.82 -0.71
CA HIS A 139 11.21 -15.55 -1.94
C HIS A 139 12.64 -16.12 -1.93
N TYR A 140 13.62 -15.33 -1.45
CA TYR A 140 14.98 -15.81 -1.29
C TYR A 140 15.06 -16.98 -0.29
N TRP A 141 14.34 -16.93 0.80
CA TRP A 141 14.30 -18.05 1.75
C TRP A 141 13.58 -19.27 1.16
N LEU A 142 12.57 -19.08 0.34
CA LEU A 142 11.88 -20.18 -0.35
C LEU A 142 12.75 -20.87 -1.39
N CYS A 143 13.43 -20.15 -2.29
CA CYS A 143 14.11 -20.74 -3.45
C CYS A 143 15.59 -20.39 -3.62
N GLY A 144 16.12 -19.42 -2.89
CA GLY A 144 17.53 -19.03 -2.97
C GLY A 144 17.87 -17.95 -3.99
N THR A 145 16.93 -17.50 -4.80
CA THR A 145 17.17 -16.47 -5.80
C THR A 145 17.19 -15.09 -5.17
N ARG A 146 18.25 -14.31 -5.46
CA ARG A 146 18.43 -12.93 -5.01
C ARG A 146 18.01 -11.99 -6.15
N ALA A 147 16.77 -11.53 -6.10
CA ALA A 147 16.21 -10.58 -7.04
C ALA A 147 15.21 -9.70 -6.29
N VAL A 148 14.89 -8.52 -6.82
CA VAL A 148 13.81 -7.65 -6.34
C VAL A 148 12.77 -7.52 -7.42
N GLU A 149 11.49 -7.70 -7.06
CA GLU A 149 10.41 -7.53 -8.02
C GLU A 149 10.09 -6.04 -8.20
N TYR A 150 9.88 -5.66 -9.47
CA TYR A 150 9.78 -4.27 -9.90
C TYR A 150 8.68 -3.46 -9.19
N THR A 151 7.49 -4.05 -8.97
CA THR A 151 6.37 -3.28 -8.38
C THR A 151 6.67 -2.86 -6.94
N ASN A 152 7.34 -3.71 -6.16
CA ASN A 152 7.79 -3.37 -4.81
C ASN A 152 9.09 -2.55 -4.85
N GLY A 153 10.07 -2.95 -5.67
CA GLY A 153 11.31 -2.21 -5.85
C GLY A 153 11.08 -0.75 -6.23
N SER A 154 10.05 -0.46 -7.03
CA SER A 154 9.69 0.90 -7.42
C SER A 154 9.28 1.79 -6.24
N THR A 155 8.77 1.23 -5.14
CA THR A 155 8.39 2.00 -3.93
C THR A 155 9.59 2.54 -3.17
N SER A 156 10.78 2.05 -3.49
CA SER A 156 12.01 2.33 -2.75
C SER A 156 12.57 3.76 -2.91
N GLN A 157 12.13 4.53 -3.90
CA GLN A 157 12.76 5.79 -4.34
C GLN A 157 14.17 5.60 -4.94
N MET A 158 14.54 4.37 -5.29
CA MET A 158 15.86 4.04 -5.87
C MET A 158 15.78 3.59 -7.33
N VAL A 159 14.56 3.41 -7.84
CA VAL A 159 14.30 2.99 -9.22
C VAL A 159 13.98 4.21 -10.07
N GLY A 160 14.61 4.32 -11.24
CA GLY A 160 14.33 5.37 -12.21
C GLY A 160 12.96 5.16 -12.86
N ALA A 161 12.09 6.17 -12.80
CA ALA A 161 10.72 6.08 -13.31
C ALA A 161 10.66 5.73 -14.81
N VAL A 162 11.58 6.25 -15.61
CA VAL A 162 11.66 6.02 -17.05
C VAL A 162 12.49 4.79 -17.39
N SER A 163 13.66 4.62 -16.74
CA SER A 163 14.54 3.47 -16.98
C SER A 163 13.95 2.16 -16.49
N ARG A 164 13.10 2.21 -15.46
CA ARG A 164 12.52 1.03 -14.77
C ARG A 164 13.59 0.08 -14.25
N ASP A 165 14.75 0.64 -13.92
CA ASP A 165 15.89 -0.06 -13.31
C ASP A 165 16.48 0.81 -12.20
N TRP A 166 17.39 0.23 -11.38
CA TRP A 166 18.07 0.95 -10.32
C TRP A 166 18.78 2.22 -10.83
N ASP A 167 18.48 3.35 -10.21
CA ASP A 167 19.14 4.62 -10.52
C ASP A 167 20.47 4.75 -9.75
N ARG A 168 21.51 4.11 -10.28
CA ARG A 168 22.84 4.06 -9.66
C ARG A 168 23.49 5.45 -9.54
N GLU A 169 23.19 6.35 -10.48
CA GLU A 169 23.68 7.74 -10.42
C GLU A 169 23.04 8.49 -9.24
N LEU A 170 21.73 8.32 -9.04
CA LEU A 170 21.03 8.87 -7.87
C LEU A 170 21.67 8.38 -6.58
N LEU A 171 21.90 7.07 -6.47
CA LEU A 171 22.51 6.48 -5.28
C LEU A 171 23.90 7.06 -5.02
N ALA A 172 24.73 7.18 -6.04
CA ALA A 172 26.05 7.81 -5.91
C ALA A 172 25.93 9.28 -5.44
N ARG A 173 24.98 10.05 -5.97
CA ARG A 173 24.76 11.46 -5.61
C ARG A 173 24.27 11.61 -4.17
N VAL A 174 23.39 10.74 -3.69
CA VAL A 174 22.97 10.74 -2.27
C VAL A 174 24.02 10.11 -1.36
N GLY A 175 25.07 9.52 -1.93
CA GLY A 175 26.20 8.92 -1.22
C GLY A 175 25.94 7.49 -0.74
N LEU A 176 25.04 6.74 -1.35
CA LEU A 176 24.78 5.33 -1.05
C LEU A 176 25.54 4.42 -2.02
N PRO A 177 26.08 3.29 -1.58
CA PRO A 177 26.64 2.28 -2.49
C PRO A 177 25.51 1.57 -3.24
N ASP A 178 25.83 1.06 -4.42
CA ASP A 178 24.91 0.28 -5.26
C ASP A 178 25.28 -1.20 -5.35
N THR A 179 26.37 -1.59 -4.68
CA THR A 179 27.00 -2.93 -4.78
C THR A 179 26.13 -4.04 -4.19
N TYR A 180 25.18 -3.70 -3.33
CA TYR A 180 24.24 -4.66 -2.73
C TYR A 180 22.93 -4.82 -3.48
N LEU A 181 22.71 -4.07 -4.57
CA LEU A 181 21.46 -4.13 -5.32
C LEU A 181 21.45 -5.36 -6.25
N PRO A 182 20.48 -6.27 -6.08
CA PRO A 182 20.30 -7.41 -6.98
C PRO A 182 19.57 -6.95 -8.27
N PRO A 183 19.47 -7.83 -9.30
CA PRO A 183 18.67 -7.51 -10.48
C PRO A 183 17.21 -7.30 -10.14
N LEU A 184 16.56 -6.36 -10.86
CA LEU A 184 15.11 -6.22 -10.87
C LEU A 184 14.49 -7.26 -11.81
N VAL A 185 13.37 -7.84 -11.38
CA VAL A 185 12.58 -8.79 -12.18
C VAL A 185 11.14 -8.31 -12.27
N GLN A 186 10.43 -8.76 -13.29
CA GLN A 186 9.02 -8.41 -13.49
C GLN A 186 8.10 -9.38 -12.75
N ALA A 187 6.92 -8.91 -12.38
CA ALA A 187 5.85 -9.74 -11.85
C ALA A 187 5.52 -10.90 -12.82
N GLY A 188 5.29 -12.09 -12.29
CA GLY A 188 5.12 -13.33 -13.03
C GLY A 188 6.42 -14.07 -13.34
N THR A 189 7.58 -13.54 -12.95
CA THR A 189 8.87 -14.22 -13.14
C THR A 189 8.95 -15.47 -12.24
N ARG A 190 9.29 -16.61 -12.83
CA ARG A 190 9.62 -17.83 -12.08
C ARG A 190 11.04 -17.70 -11.50
N LEU A 191 11.14 -17.58 -10.19
CA LEU A 191 12.42 -17.41 -9.48
C LEU A 191 13.18 -18.72 -9.27
N GLY A 192 12.48 -19.82 -9.25
CA GLY A 192 13.05 -21.16 -9.03
C GLY A 192 12.03 -22.15 -8.51
N THR A 193 12.51 -23.10 -7.73
CA THR A 193 11.67 -24.08 -7.00
C THR A 193 12.07 -24.08 -5.52
N LEU A 194 11.25 -24.68 -4.68
CA LEU A 194 11.53 -24.72 -3.24
C LEU A 194 12.93 -25.31 -2.95
N ARG A 195 13.62 -24.68 -2.01
CA ARG A 195 14.87 -25.26 -1.45
C ARG A 195 14.58 -26.65 -0.87
N PRO A 196 15.51 -27.60 -0.94
CA PRO A 196 15.33 -28.93 -0.32
C PRO A 196 14.94 -28.86 1.15
N SER A 197 15.57 -27.96 1.92
CA SER A 197 15.26 -27.77 3.35
C SER A 197 13.84 -27.26 3.60
N VAL A 198 13.33 -26.37 2.72
CA VAL A 198 11.95 -25.88 2.83
C VAL A 198 10.94 -26.94 2.43
N ALA A 199 11.25 -27.71 1.38
CA ALA A 199 10.46 -28.84 0.96
C ALA A 199 10.33 -29.90 2.07
N GLU A 200 11.43 -30.24 2.72
CA GLU A 200 11.45 -31.17 3.86
C GLU A 200 10.64 -30.64 5.03
N GLU A 201 10.85 -29.37 5.44
CA GLU A 201 10.16 -28.75 6.57
C GLU A 201 8.65 -28.62 6.34
N THR A 202 8.24 -28.34 5.11
CA THR A 202 6.82 -28.14 4.77
C THR A 202 6.09 -29.41 4.32
N GLY A 203 6.83 -30.47 4.01
CA GLY A 203 6.28 -31.70 3.42
C GLY A 203 5.83 -31.55 1.97
N LEU A 204 6.22 -30.47 1.30
CA LEU A 204 5.88 -30.21 -0.09
C LEU A 204 6.98 -30.75 -1.03
N PRO A 205 6.64 -31.10 -2.28
CA PRO A 205 7.66 -31.45 -3.28
C PRO A 205 8.60 -30.30 -3.57
N ALA A 206 9.90 -30.56 -3.67
CA ALA A 206 10.87 -29.53 -4.07
C ALA A 206 10.63 -28.97 -5.49
N SER A 207 9.79 -29.62 -6.30
CA SER A 207 9.40 -29.15 -7.63
C SER A 207 8.39 -28.01 -7.64
N VAL A 208 7.75 -27.67 -6.51
CA VAL A 208 6.82 -26.53 -6.42
C VAL A 208 7.55 -25.25 -6.87
N SER A 209 6.96 -24.56 -7.82
CA SER A 209 7.54 -23.34 -8.39
C SER A 209 7.43 -22.17 -7.41
N VAL A 210 8.47 -21.34 -7.32
CA VAL A 210 8.39 -20.03 -6.68
C VAL A 210 8.26 -18.99 -7.78
N ILE A 211 7.10 -18.35 -7.85
CA ILE A 211 6.78 -17.33 -8.86
C ILE A 211 6.53 -16.02 -8.12
N CYS A 212 7.29 -14.98 -8.45
CA CYS A 212 7.03 -13.69 -7.85
C CYS A 212 5.74 -13.07 -8.43
N PRO A 213 4.73 -12.77 -7.60
CA PRO A 213 3.56 -12.02 -8.03
C PRO A 213 3.92 -10.55 -8.26
N ALA A 214 2.94 -9.66 -8.39
CA ALA A 214 3.16 -8.25 -8.13
C ALA A 214 3.36 -8.09 -6.61
N THR A 215 4.61 -7.98 -6.17
CA THR A 215 4.96 -8.19 -4.76
C THR A 215 4.61 -7.02 -3.84
N HIS A 216 4.30 -5.84 -4.40
CA HIS A 216 3.62 -4.79 -3.65
C HIS A 216 2.11 -5.10 -3.61
N ASP A 217 1.54 -5.24 -2.41
CA ASP A 217 0.14 -5.60 -2.16
C ASP A 217 -0.85 -4.80 -3.01
N THR A 218 -0.64 -3.49 -3.12
CA THR A 218 -1.46 -2.61 -3.96
C THR A 218 -1.31 -2.91 -5.44
N ALA A 219 -0.13 -3.34 -5.91
CA ALA A 219 0.04 -3.73 -7.31
C ALA A 219 -0.76 -5.01 -7.62
N SER A 220 -0.71 -6.00 -6.73
CA SER A 220 -1.57 -7.18 -6.81
C SER A 220 -3.05 -6.81 -6.77
N ALA A 221 -3.47 -5.91 -5.85
CA ALA A 221 -4.86 -5.45 -5.79
C ALA A 221 -5.33 -4.77 -7.09
N VAL A 222 -4.45 -4.00 -7.75
CA VAL A 222 -4.77 -3.36 -9.04
C VAL A 222 -4.92 -4.38 -10.17
N VAL A 223 -4.15 -5.47 -10.17
CA VAL A 223 -4.37 -6.59 -11.11
C VAL A 223 -5.77 -7.18 -10.95
N ALA A 224 -6.24 -7.32 -9.71
CA ALA A 224 -7.57 -7.85 -9.39
C ALA A 224 -8.69 -6.80 -9.45
N THR A 225 -8.41 -5.58 -9.90
CA THR A 225 -9.44 -4.57 -10.13
C THR A 225 -10.27 -4.96 -11.36
N PRO A 226 -11.62 -4.99 -11.28
CA PRO A 226 -12.47 -5.51 -12.38
C PRO A 226 -12.66 -4.52 -13.55
N GLY A 227 -11.74 -3.55 -13.73
CA GLY A 227 -11.82 -2.51 -14.74
C GLY A 227 -11.77 -3.03 -16.18
N GLU A 228 -12.40 -2.31 -17.10
CA GLU A 228 -12.37 -2.56 -18.54
C GLU A 228 -11.84 -1.34 -19.30
N GLY A 229 -11.02 -1.60 -20.31
CA GLY A 229 -10.40 -0.49 -21.06
C GLY A 229 -9.50 0.37 -20.19
N THR A 230 -9.52 1.69 -20.39
CA THR A 230 -8.66 2.66 -19.69
C THR A 230 -9.42 3.77 -18.98
N ASP A 231 -10.76 3.78 -19.07
CA ASP A 231 -11.61 4.87 -18.61
C ASP A 231 -12.10 4.67 -17.16
N TRP A 232 -11.20 4.22 -16.31
CA TRP A 232 -11.46 3.97 -14.89
C TRP A 232 -10.29 4.39 -14.02
N ALA A 233 -10.60 4.68 -12.76
CA ALA A 233 -9.64 4.85 -11.69
C ALA A 233 -9.87 3.78 -10.61
N PHE A 234 -8.89 3.58 -9.74
CA PHE A 234 -8.99 2.65 -8.63
C PHE A 234 -8.84 3.33 -7.28
N LEU A 235 -9.42 2.71 -6.26
CA LEU A 235 -9.20 2.99 -4.85
C LEU A 235 -8.95 1.66 -4.13
N SER A 236 -7.71 1.39 -3.77
CA SER A 236 -7.42 0.30 -2.82
C SER A 236 -7.71 0.82 -1.42
N ALA A 237 -8.87 0.43 -0.88
CA ALA A 237 -9.38 0.98 0.36
C ALA A 237 -9.11 0.05 1.55
N GLY A 238 -8.36 0.56 2.51
CA GLY A 238 -8.00 -0.09 3.76
C GLY A 238 -7.70 0.93 4.86
N THR A 239 -6.75 0.65 5.72
CA THR A 239 -6.20 1.62 6.69
C THR A 239 -5.70 2.87 5.97
N TRP A 240 -4.94 2.68 4.90
CA TRP A 240 -4.65 3.66 3.86
C TRP A 240 -5.65 3.51 2.72
N CYS A 241 -5.89 4.59 2.00
CA CYS A 241 -6.57 4.60 0.72
C CYS A 241 -5.58 4.98 -0.37
N LEU A 242 -5.26 4.06 -1.27
CA LEU A 242 -4.39 4.34 -2.41
C LEU A 242 -5.27 4.59 -3.62
N PHE A 243 -5.37 5.87 -3.98
CA PHE A 243 -6.21 6.34 -5.10
C PHE A 243 -5.33 6.62 -6.31
N GLY A 244 -5.73 6.14 -7.49
CA GLY A 244 -4.96 6.38 -8.71
C GLY A 244 -5.54 5.76 -9.97
N ALA A 245 -4.72 5.76 -11.03
CA ALA A 245 -5.00 5.12 -12.31
C ALA A 245 -3.77 4.40 -12.85
N GLU A 246 -3.99 3.38 -13.68
CA GLU A 246 -2.92 2.79 -14.49
C GLU A 246 -2.65 3.67 -15.73
N VAL A 247 -1.38 3.92 -15.97
CA VAL A 247 -0.88 4.65 -17.15
C VAL A 247 0.29 3.89 -17.79
N ALA A 248 0.53 4.10 -19.07
CA ALA A 248 1.61 3.44 -19.77
C ALA A 248 2.98 4.04 -19.41
N GLU A 249 3.03 5.37 -19.26
CA GLU A 249 4.25 6.12 -19.00
C GLU A 249 4.15 6.95 -17.73
N PRO A 250 5.27 7.20 -17.03
CA PRO A 250 5.26 8.00 -15.81
C PRO A 250 4.93 9.46 -16.09
N ALA A 251 4.14 10.07 -15.20
CA ALA A 251 3.85 11.50 -15.20
C ALA A 251 4.88 12.22 -14.29
N LEU A 252 5.80 12.99 -14.88
CA LEU A 252 6.93 13.59 -14.17
C LEU A 252 6.88 15.12 -14.11
N ASP A 253 5.75 15.73 -14.45
CA ASP A 253 5.54 17.16 -14.33
C ASP A 253 5.55 17.60 -12.85
N LEU A 254 6.03 18.81 -12.59
CA LEU A 254 6.07 19.34 -11.22
C LEU A 254 4.69 19.47 -10.59
N ALA A 255 3.63 19.64 -11.38
CA ALA A 255 2.26 19.59 -10.90
C ALA A 255 1.90 18.25 -10.23
N VAL A 256 2.49 17.14 -10.69
CA VAL A 256 2.31 15.81 -10.07
C VAL A 256 3.01 15.74 -8.72
N LEU A 257 4.24 16.29 -8.64
CA LEU A 257 4.98 16.43 -7.38
C LEU A 257 4.21 17.31 -6.37
N ASP A 258 3.71 18.47 -6.81
CA ASP A 258 3.00 19.41 -5.94
C ASP A 258 1.66 18.83 -5.45
N ALA A 259 0.97 18.09 -6.32
CA ALA A 259 -0.23 17.35 -5.94
C ALA A 259 0.07 16.11 -5.06
N GLY A 260 1.34 15.74 -4.91
CA GLY A 260 1.81 14.62 -4.09
C GLY A 260 1.43 13.25 -4.66
N PHE A 261 1.31 13.11 -5.97
CA PHE A 261 1.17 11.81 -6.63
C PHE A 261 2.53 11.17 -6.86
N GLY A 262 2.55 9.84 -6.90
CA GLY A 262 3.72 9.04 -7.18
C GLY A 262 3.49 8.05 -8.32
N ASN A 263 4.56 7.76 -9.06
CA ASN A 263 4.58 6.80 -10.15
C ASN A 263 5.16 5.47 -9.67
N GLU A 264 4.34 4.61 -9.12
CA GLU A 264 4.77 3.28 -8.71
C GLU A 264 4.67 2.28 -9.86
N GLY A 265 5.57 1.31 -9.91
CA GLY A 265 5.56 0.26 -10.91
C GLY A 265 4.29 -0.59 -10.88
N GLY A 266 3.71 -0.82 -12.05
CA GLY A 266 2.61 -1.75 -12.27
C GLY A 266 3.08 -3.01 -13.00
N VAL A 267 2.17 -3.98 -13.17
CA VAL A 267 2.45 -5.21 -13.90
C VAL A 267 2.56 -4.93 -15.40
N ARG A 268 3.43 -5.67 -16.10
CA ARG A 268 3.70 -5.49 -17.55
C ARG A 268 4.20 -4.10 -17.92
N ASN A 269 5.07 -3.54 -17.11
CA ASN A 269 5.65 -2.22 -17.33
C ASN A 269 4.63 -1.06 -17.35
N THR A 270 3.45 -1.23 -16.78
CA THR A 270 2.56 -0.10 -16.51
C THR A 270 3.07 0.70 -15.30
N ILE A 271 2.51 1.87 -15.11
CA ILE A 271 2.72 2.73 -13.94
C ILE A 271 1.38 2.88 -13.23
N ARG A 272 1.40 2.73 -11.92
CA ARG A 272 0.31 3.13 -11.05
C ARG A 272 0.55 4.56 -10.61
N LEU A 273 -0.02 5.52 -11.32
CA LEU A 273 0.00 6.91 -10.89
C LEU A 273 -1.00 7.05 -9.75
N LEU A 274 -0.51 7.13 -8.54
CA LEU A 274 -1.34 7.06 -7.34
C LEU A 274 -0.91 8.06 -6.27
N ARG A 275 -1.82 8.27 -5.32
CA ARG A 275 -1.56 9.00 -4.09
C ARG A 275 -2.07 8.20 -2.88
N ASN A 276 -1.26 8.16 -1.84
CA ASN A 276 -1.68 7.70 -0.53
C ASN A 276 -2.57 8.78 0.12
N ILE A 277 -3.73 8.37 0.59
CA ILE A 277 -4.70 9.17 1.35
C ILE A 277 -4.91 8.48 2.69
N THR A 278 -5.03 9.23 3.76
CA THR A 278 -5.44 8.67 5.05
C THR A 278 -6.87 8.11 4.92
N GLY A 279 -7.00 6.79 5.06
CA GLY A 279 -8.26 6.07 4.84
C GLY A 279 -9.02 5.77 6.13
N LEU A 280 -9.42 4.51 6.28
CA LEU A 280 -10.18 4.03 7.43
C LEU A 280 -9.39 4.05 8.75
N TRP A 281 -8.12 4.42 8.73
CA TRP A 281 -7.30 4.71 9.91
C TRP A 281 -8.01 5.63 10.90
N LEU A 282 -8.67 6.69 10.42
CA LEU A 282 -9.44 7.61 11.26
C LEU A 282 -10.52 6.88 12.06
N VAL A 283 -11.28 6.02 11.42
CA VAL A 283 -12.34 5.24 12.07
C VAL A 283 -11.76 4.17 12.98
N GLN A 284 -10.66 3.51 12.56
CA GLN A 284 -9.98 2.47 13.34
C GLN A 284 -9.41 3.04 14.65
N GLU A 285 -8.78 4.21 14.62
CA GLU A 285 -8.24 4.85 15.82
C GLU A 285 -9.34 5.39 16.74
N CYS A 286 -10.45 5.91 16.19
CA CYS A 286 -11.63 6.23 16.99
C CYS A 286 -12.15 4.98 17.71
N ARG A 287 -12.31 3.86 16.99
CA ARG A 287 -12.75 2.59 17.57
C ARG A 287 -11.83 2.10 18.69
N ARG A 288 -10.50 2.10 18.45
CA ARG A 288 -9.49 1.73 19.46
C ARG A 288 -9.51 2.64 20.68
N HIS A 289 -9.82 3.93 20.49
CA HIS A 289 -9.97 4.86 21.60
C HIS A 289 -11.15 4.47 22.48
N TRP A 290 -12.33 4.23 21.90
CA TRP A 290 -13.52 3.82 22.67
C TRP A 290 -13.35 2.45 23.33
N GLU A 291 -12.67 1.51 22.69
CA GLU A 291 -12.34 0.20 23.29
C GLU A 291 -11.47 0.36 24.54
N ARG A 292 -10.48 1.27 24.53
CA ARG A 292 -9.68 1.62 25.72
C ARG A 292 -10.51 2.28 26.84
N GLU A 293 -11.59 2.94 26.51
CA GLU A 293 -12.55 3.50 27.45
C GLU A 293 -13.62 2.48 27.91
N GLY A 294 -13.51 1.23 27.45
CA GLY A 294 -14.36 0.13 27.87
C GLY A 294 -15.64 -0.04 27.03
N VAL A 295 -15.73 0.63 25.87
CA VAL A 295 -16.88 0.49 24.96
C VAL A 295 -16.43 -0.10 23.63
N GLU A 296 -16.84 -1.31 23.34
CA GLU A 296 -16.54 -2.00 22.09
C GLU A 296 -17.64 -1.75 21.06
N TYR A 297 -17.21 -1.35 19.85
CA TYR A 297 -18.09 -1.20 18.68
C TYR A 297 -17.63 -2.12 17.56
N SER A 298 -18.54 -2.84 16.94
CA SER A 298 -18.30 -3.48 15.65
C SER A 298 -18.28 -2.45 14.53
N TYR A 299 -17.60 -2.75 13.41
CA TYR A 299 -17.62 -1.88 12.24
C TYR A 299 -19.05 -1.69 11.66
N ALA A 300 -19.87 -2.72 11.74
CA ALA A 300 -21.27 -2.63 11.32
C ALA A 300 -22.07 -1.63 12.18
N GLU A 301 -21.88 -1.63 13.50
CA GLU A 301 -22.50 -0.65 14.41
C GLU A 301 -22.00 0.77 14.14
N LEU A 302 -20.71 0.96 13.95
CA LEU A 302 -20.13 2.27 13.60
C LEU A 302 -20.72 2.81 12.30
N THR A 303 -20.86 1.96 11.28
CA THR A 303 -21.47 2.32 10.00
C THR A 303 -22.94 2.69 10.15
N ARG A 304 -23.70 1.92 10.94
CA ARG A 304 -25.11 2.21 11.24
C ARG A 304 -25.26 3.55 11.98
N LEU A 305 -24.49 3.77 13.06
CA LEU A 305 -24.53 5.02 13.81
C LEU A 305 -24.16 6.23 12.94
N ALA A 306 -23.18 6.07 12.04
CA ALA A 306 -22.80 7.11 11.08
C ALA A 306 -23.93 7.39 10.08
N SER A 307 -24.67 6.36 9.63
CA SER A 307 -25.77 6.55 8.68
C SER A 307 -26.95 7.33 9.28
N GLU A 308 -27.15 7.21 10.59
CA GLU A 308 -28.22 7.90 11.34
C GLU A 308 -27.83 9.29 11.83
N ALA A 309 -26.54 9.64 11.81
CA ALA A 309 -26.04 10.93 12.25
C ALA A 309 -26.37 12.05 11.25
N GLU A 310 -26.37 13.30 11.71
CA GLU A 310 -26.56 14.50 10.89
C GLU A 310 -25.45 14.60 9.82
N PRO A 311 -25.78 14.81 8.53
CA PRO A 311 -24.79 14.95 7.47
C PRO A 311 -24.03 16.28 7.55
N PHE A 312 -22.75 16.25 7.14
CA PHE A 312 -21.88 17.40 6.98
C PHE A 312 -21.77 18.32 8.21
N VAL A 313 -21.84 17.74 9.41
CA VAL A 313 -21.70 18.46 10.68
C VAL A 313 -20.38 19.24 10.76
N ALA A 314 -19.32 18.62 10.26
CA ALA A 314 -18.00 19.20 10.07
C ALA A 314 -17.26 18.41 8.96
N LEU A 315 -16.23 19.04 8.42
CA LEU A 315 -15.33 18.42 7.44
C LEU A 315 -13.89 18.54 7.94
N ILE A 316 -13.11 17.51 7.73
CA ILE A 316 -11.68 17.49 8.08
C ILE A 316 -10.83 17.22 6.85
N ASP A 317 -9.54 17.60 6.88
CA ASP A 317 -8.57 17.09 5.92
C ASP A 317 -7.96 15.78 6.47
N PRO A 318 -8.30 14.61 5.94
CA PRO A 318 -7.76 13.33 6.42
C PRO A 318 -6.23 13.27 6.43
N ASP A 319 -5.57 14.05 5.56
CA ASP A 319 -4.12 14.10 5.41
C ASP A 319 -3.46 15.13 6.37
N ASP A 320 -4.22 15.81 7.26
CA ASP A 320 -3.65 16.72 8.25
C ASP A 320 -2.70 15.98 9.20
N ALA A 321 -1.55 16.58 9.49
CA ALA A 321 -0.51 15.98 10.30
C ALA A 321 -0.98 15.56 11.72
N SER A 322 -2.01 16.23 12.27
CA SER A 322 -2.58 15.89 13.57
C SER A 322 -3.23 14.50 13.63
N PHE A 323 -3.54 13.90 12.47
CA PHE A 323 -4.14 12.56 12.37
C PHE A 323 -3.14 11.45 12.10
N ALA A 324 -1.87 11.76 11.89
CA ALA A 324 -0.86 10.74 11.56
C ALA A 324 -0.59 9.79 12.75
N GLN A 325 -0.42 10.34 13.95
CA GLN A 325 -0.15 9.57 15.17
C GLN A 325 -0.84 10.21 16.40
N PRO A 326 -2.17 10.31 16.42
CA PRO A 326 -2.86 10.94 17.53
C PRO A 326 -2.89 9.99 18.74
N THR A 327 -2.71 10.54 19.94
CA THR A 327 -2.92 9.78 21.19
C THR A 327 -4.39 9.37 21.31
N ARG A 328 -5.32 10.25 20.86
CA ARG A 328 -6.76 10.08 20.91
C ARG A 328 -7.38 10.70 19.66
N MET A 329 -7.83 9.89 18.72
CA MET A 329 -8.36 10.36 17.45
C MET A 329 -9.63 11.22 17.57
N PRO A 330 -10.65 10.90 18.41
CA PRO A 330 -11.81 11.77 18.56
C PRO A 330 -11.44 13.18 19.04
N GLU A 331 -10.49 13.31 19.95
CA GLU A 331 -10.01 14.60 20.43
C GLU A 331 -9.26 15.37 19.33
N ALA A 332 -8.43 14.68 18.53
CA ALA A 332 -7.74 15.29 17.39
C ALA A 332 -8.74 15.83 16.34
N ILE A 333 -9.81 15.08 16.05
CA ILE A 333 -10.90 15.53 15.15
C ILE A 333 -11.61 16.75 15.75
N ALA A 334 -11.97 16.72 17.03
CA ALA A 334 -12.63 17.84 17.69
C ALA A 334 -11.75 19.12 17.71
N GLU A 335 -10.45 18.97 17.93
CA GLU A 335 -9.52 20.12 17.92
C GLU A 335 -9.30 20.65 16.50
N PHE A 336 -9.26 19.78 15.48
CA PHE A 336 -9.24 20.22 14.09
C PHE A 336 -10.49 21.06 13.76
N CYS A 337 -11.68 20.59 14.12
CA CYS A 337 -12.94 21.32 13.91
C CYS A 337 -12.91 22.68 14.61
N LYS A 338 -12.44 22.74 15.86
CA LYS A 338 -12.29 23.99 16.62
C LYS A 338 -11.33 24.96 15.95
N ARG A 339 -10.15 24.46 15.50
CA ARG A 339 -9.14 25.28 14.81
C ARG A 339 -9.66 25.87 13.50
N THR A 340 -10.54 25.16 12.81
CA THR A 340 -11.15 25.57 11.54
C THR A 340 -12.51 26.29 11.72
N GLY A 341 -12.91 26.60 12.97
CA GLY A 341 -14.16 27.31 13.26
C GLY A 341 -15.43 26.52 13.03
N GLN A 342 -15.33 25.18 12.99
CA GLN A 342 -16.46 24.29 12.77
C GLN A 342 -17.04 23.74 14.08
N ARG A 343 -18.27 23.28 14.04
CA ARG A 343 -18.91 22.53 15.14
C ARG A 343 -18.18 21.18 15.34
N SER A 344 -17.74 20.89 16.54
CA SER A 344 -17.17 19.58 16.85
C SER A 344 -18.26 18.50 16.89
N PRO A 345 -17.96 17.27 16.38
CA PRO A 345 -18.83 16.12 16.55
C PRO A 345 -19.10 15.81 18.04
N ARG A 346 -20.28 15.28 18.36
CA ARG A 346 -20.74 15.04 19.75
C ARG A 346 -21.07 13.58 20.04
N SER A 347 -21.35 12.79 19.02
CA SER A 347 -21.69 11.38 19.15
C SER A 347 -20.74 10.50 18.38
N VAL A 348 -20.64 9.22 18.72
CA VAL A 348 -19.86 8.21 17.99
C VAL A 348 -20.22 8.25 16.49
N GLY A 349 -21.52 8.28 16.18
CA GLY A 349 -21.99 8.35 14.80
C GLY A 349 -21.51 9.59 14.05
N GLU A 350 -21.54 10.78 14.69
CA GLU A 350 -21.04 12.02 14.08
C GLU A 350 -19.52 11.96 13.81
N PHE A 351 -18.71 11.45 14.74
CA PHE A 351 -17.25 11.29 14.51
C PHE A 351 -16.95 10.38 13.32
N VAL A 352 -17.64 9.23 13.25
CA VAL A 352 -17.44 8.28 12.16
C VAL A 352 -17.93 8.88 10.84
N ARG A 353 -19.08 9.55 10.84
CA ARG A 353 -19.64 10.18 9.65
C ARG A 353 -18.74 11.29 9.10
N VAL A 354 -18.25 12.18 9.95
CA VAL A 354 -17.29 13.23 9.57
C VAL A 354 -16.05 12.61 8.92
N ALA A 355 -15.50 11.53 9.48
CA ALA A 355 -14.39 10.83 8.87
C ALA A 355 -14.72 10.27 7.48
N LEU A 356 -15.84 9.56 7.33
CA LEU A 356 -16.25 8.95 6.06
C LEU A 356 -16.60 9.99 4.98
N GLU A 357 -17.32 11.06 5.32
CA GLU A 357 -17.64 12.16 4.41
C GLU A 357 -16.37 12.87 3.95
N SER A 358 -15.44 13.13 4.86
CA SER A 358 -14.16 13.78 4.54
C SER A 358 -13.27 12.91 3.66
N ILE A 359 -13.23 11.59 3.89
CA ILE A 359 -12.53 10.65 3.00
C ILE A 359 -13.14 10.70 1.59
N ALA A 360 -14.46 10.68 1.46
CA ALA A 360 -15.16 10.75 0.17
C ALA A 360 -14.83 12.05 -0.58
N LEU A 361 -14.84 13.19 0.11
CA LEU A 361 -14.48 14.49 -0.47
C LEU A 361 -12.99 14.57 -0.84
N THR A 362 -12.11 13.93 -0.05
CA THR A 362 -10.70 13.81 -0.40
C THR A 362 -10.53 13.00 -1.70
N VAL A 363 -11.25 11.89 -1.85
CA VAL A 363 -11.22 11.09 -3.08
C VAL A 363 -11.69 11.94 -4.27
N ARG A 364 -12.76 12.72 -4.13
CA ARG A 364 -13.20 13.67 -5.18
C ARG A 364 -12.11 14.69 -5.53
N PHE A 365 -11.50 15.30 -4.53
CA PHE A 365 -10.44 16.28 -4.75
C PHE A 365 -9.26 15.68 -5.53
N ARG A 366 -8.85 14.47 -5.18
CA ARG A 366 -7.77 13.75 -5.88
C ARG A 366 -8.19 13.26 -7.26
N TRP A 367 -9.46 12.89 -7.43
CA TRP A 367 -10.03 12.53 -8.73
C TRP A 367 -9.95 13.69 -9.72
N GLU A 368 -10.36 14.89 -9.31
CA GLU A 368 -10.28 16.08 -10.16
C GLU A 368 -8.84 16.43 -10.53
N GLN A 369 -7.91 16.37 -9.55
CA GLN A 369 -6.48 16.55 -9.81
C GLN A 369 -5.91 15.50 -10.80
N LEU A 370 -6.23 14.22 -10.60
CA LEU A 370 -5.74 13.15 -11.47
C LEU A 370 -6.23 13.33 -12.91
N GLN A 371 -7.52 13.69 -13.11
CA GLN A 371 -8.06 13.98 -14.43
C GLN A 371 -7.36 15.17 -15.10
N GLN A 372 -7.09 16.22 -14.35
CA GLN A 372 -6.41 17.40 -14.86
C GLN A 372 -4.96 17.05 -15.28
N MET A 373 -4.21 16.31 -14.45
CA MET A 373 -2.83 15.91 -14.74
C MET A 373 -2.73 14.99 -15.96
N LEU A 374 -3.70 14.09 -16.14
CA LEU A 374 -3.69 13.14 -17.26
C LEU A 374 -4.39 13.67 -18.51
N GLY A 375 -5.05 14.83 -18.44
CA GLY A 375 -5.81 15.39 -19.56
C GLY A 375 -6.95 14.47 -20.03
N ARG A 376 -7.47 13.60 -19.17
CA ARG A 376 -8.55 12.66 -19.48
C ARG A 376 -9.53 12.55 -18.32
N SER A 377 -10.79 12.20 -18.64
CA SER A 377 -11.82 11.92 -17.64
C SER A 377 -11.93 10.41 -17.39
N PHE A 378 -12.47 10.04 -16.24
CA PHE A 378 -12.82 8.67 -15.90
C PHE A 378 -14.33 8.55 -15.76
N SER A 379 -14.91 7.43 -16.18
CA SER A 379 -16.35 7.16 -16.10
C SER A 379 -16.75 6.44 -14.82
N VAL A 380 -15.84 5.68 -14.21
CA VAL A 380 -16.09 4.81 -13.06
C VAL A 380 -14.89 4.75 -12.11
N LEU A 381 -15.18 4.66 -10.81
CA LEU A 381 -14.20 4.32 -9.79
C LEU A 381 -14.39 2.88 -9.35
N HIS A 382 -13.33 2.09 -9.39
CA HIS A 382 -13.32 0.76 -8.79
C HIS A 382 -12.72 0.83 -7.38
N ILE A 383 -13.47 0.36 -6.37
CA ILE A 383 -12.96 0.21 -5.00
C ILE A 383 -12.67 -1.27 -4.77
N VAL A 384 -11.47 -1.58 -4.27
CA VAL A 384 -11.02 -2.93 -3.92
C VAL A 384 -10.47 -2.97 -2.49
N GLY A 385 -10.34 -4.17 -1.93
CA GLY A 385 -9.83 -4.38 -0.57
C GLY A 385 -10.91 -4.30 0.51
N GLY A 386 -10.50 -4.39 1.77
CA GLY A 386 -11.41 -4.47 2.93
C GLY A 386 -12.39 -3.30 3.08
N GLY A 387 -12.05 -2.11 2.56
CA GLY A 387 -12.91 -0.93 2.58
C GLY A 387 -14.21 -1.09 1.77
N THR A 388 -14.29 -2.05 0.85
CA THR A 388 -15.52 -2.37 0.10
C THR A 388 -16.66 -2.84 1.02
N GLN A 389 -16.33 -3.34 2.19
CA GLN A 389 -17.32 -3.75 3.19
C GLN A 389 -18.03 -2.57 3.86
N ASN A 390 -17.44 -1.37 3.80
CA ASN A 390 -18.10 -0.15 4.27
C ASN A 390 -19.00 0.43 3.15
N THR A 391 -20.22 -0.09 3.08
CA THR A 391 -21.21 0.30 2.04
C THR A 391 -21.57 1.77 2.10
N LEU A 392 -21.51 2.39 3.29
CA LEU A 392 -21.79 3.82 3.46
C LEU A 392 -20.68 4.67 2.82
N LEU A 393 -19.40 4.31 3.03
CA LEU A 393 -18.28 4.98 2.37
C LEU A 393 -18.35 4.83 0.85
N CYS A 394 -18.67 3.62 0.34
CA CYS A 394 -18.82 3.40 -1.10
C CYS A 394 -19.91 4.28 -1.70
N GLN A 395 -21.06 4.43 -1.03
CA GLN A 395 -22.13 5.33 -1.45
C GLN A 395 -21.70 6.79 -1.38
N PHE A 396 -21.06 7.22 -0.28
CA PHE A 396 -20.58 8.60 -0.13
C PHE A 396 -19.57 8.97 -1.22
N ILE A 397 -18.69 8.04 -1.60
CA ILE A 397 -17.76 8.29 -2.72
C ILE A 397 -18.51 8.41 -4.04
N ALA A 398 -19.52 7.56 -4.32
CA ALA A 398 -20.32 7.69 -5.51
C ALA A 398 -21.07 9.04 -5.57
N ASP A 399 -21.65 9.45 -4.44
CA ASP A 399 -22.36 10.73 -4.31
C ASP A 399 -21.39 11.92 -4.49
N ALA A 400 -20.23 11.86 -3.83
CA ALA A 400 -19.22 12.92 -3.91
C ALA A 400 -18.65 13.08 -5.33
N LEU A 401 -18.33 11.98 -6.01
CA LEU A 401 -17.81 12.00 -7.39
C LEU A 401 -18.86 12.34 -8.44
N ASN A 402 -20.14 12.19 -8.13
CA ASN A 402 -21.22 12.13 -9.10
C ASN A 402 -20.92 11.15 -10.25
N LYS A 403 -20.36 9.98 -9.90
CA LYS A 403 -19.96 8.91 -10.81
C LYS A 403 -20.30 7.55 -10.20
N PRO A 404 -20.52 6.52 -11.05
CA PRO A 404 -20.65 5.16 -10.56
C PRO A 404 -19.40 4.71 -9.80
N VAL A 405 -19.61 3.97 -8.71
CA VAL A 405 -18.59 3.24 -7.97
C VAL A 405 -18.91 1.77 -8.07
N VAL A 406 -17.92 0.96 -8.45
CA VAL A 406 -18.05 -0.50 -8.56
C VAL A 406 -17.07 -1.12 -7.57
N THR A 407 -17.56 -1.93 -6.63
CA THR A 407 -16.68 -2.64 -5.70
C THR A 407 -16.13 -3.91 -6.33
N GLY A 408 -14.87 -4.19 -6.08
CA GLY A 408 -14.18 -5.42 -6.47
C GLY A 408 -14.00 -6.38 -5.28
N PRO A 409 -13.03 -7.31 -5.39
CA PRO A 409 -12.78 -8.27 -4.33
C PRO A 409 -12.37 -7.62 -3.02
N VAL A 410 -12.86 -8.16 -1.90
CA VAL A 410 -12.37 -7.81 -0.55
C VAL A 410 -10.90 -8.22 -0.40
N GLU A 411 -10.56 -9.43 -0.82
CA GLU A 411 -9.20 -9.98 -0.81
C GLU A 411 -8.53 -9.78 -2.18
N ALA A 412 -8.53 -8.52 -2.67
CA ALA A 412 -8.01 -8.19 -3.99
C ALA A 412 -6.52 -8.49 -4.13
N THR A 413 -5.73 -8.24 -3.10
CA THR A 413 -4.29 -8.53 -3.07
C THR A 413 -4.04 -10.03 -3.29
N ALA A 414 -4.66 -10.89 -2.49
CA ALA A 414 -4.49 -12.33 -2.62
C ALA A 414 -4.98 -12.86 -3.97
N MET A 415 -6.07 -12.30 -4.50
CA MET A 415 -6.57 -12.65 -5.83
C MET A 415 -5.59 -12.23 -6.94
N GLY A 416 -5.06 -11.01 -6.88
CA GLY A 416 -4.07 -10.52 -7.84
C GLY A 416 -2.78 -11.32 -7.79
N ASN A 417 -2.31 -11.66 -6.58
CA ASN A 417 -1.18 -12.56 -6.38
C ASN A 417 -1.40 -13.89 -7.10
N ALA A 418 -2.53 -14.57 -6.86
CA ALA A 418 -2.85 -15.85 -7.50
C ALA A 418 -2.96 -15.74 -9.03
N LEU A 419 -3.57 -14.65 -9.54
CA LEU A 419 -3.67 -14.39 -10.99
C LEU A 419 -2.29 -14.22 -11.62
N VAL A 420 -1.39 -13.47 -11.01
CA VAL A 420 -0.03 -13.27 -11.53
C VAL A 420 0.79 -14.56 -11.46
N GLN A 421 0.62 -15.38 -10.42
CA GLN A 421 1.22 -16.70 -10.39
C GLN A 421 0.70 -17.61 -11.52
N ALA A 422 -0.61 -17.62 -11.77
CA ALA A 422 -1.21 -18.37 -12.88
C ALA A 422 -0.67 -17.91 -14.25
N ILE A 423 -0.45 -16.59 -14.42
CA ILE A 423 0.16 -16.01 -15.63
C ILE A 423 1.62 -16.47 -15.75
N GLY A 424 2.41 -16.35 -14.67
CA GLY A 424 3.80 -16.79 -14.64
C GLY A 424 3.98 -18.29 -14.84
N HIS A 425 2.98 -19.08 -14.47
CA HIS A 425 2.92 -20.54 -14.72
C HIS A 425 2.48 -20.88 -16.15
N GLY A 426 1.94 -19.92 -16.90
CA GLY A 426 1.42 -20.12 -18.26
C GLY A 426 0.01 -20.69 -18.32
N ALA A 427 -0.72 -20.67 -17.20
CA ALA A 427 -2.10 -21.17 -17.11
C ALA A 427 -3.16 -20.09 -17.45
N LEU A 428 -2.77 -18.83 -17.50
CA LEU A 428 -3.65 -17.69 -17.77
C LEU A 428 -2.94 -16.63 -18.62
N ASP A 429 -3.63 -16.05 -19.60
CA ASP A 429 -3.14 -14.84 -20.26
C ASP A 429 -3.50 -13.61 -19.42
N TYR A 430 -2.58 -12.62 -19.36
CA TYR A 430 -2.80 -11.39 -18.62
C TYR A 430 -4.05 -10.62 -19.06
N THR A 431 -4.34 -10.64 -20.35
CA THR A 431 -5.52 -9.97 -20.93
C THR A 431 -6.84 -10.52 -20.41
N GLU A 432 -6.84 -11.75 -19.93
CA GLU A 432 -8.00 -12.43 -19.37
C GLU A 432 -8.15 -12.23 -17.85
N ALA A 433 -7.10 -11.79 -17.16
CA ALA A 433 -7.06 -11.72 -15.69
C ALA A 433 -8.26 -10.94 -15.10
N ARG A 434 -8.52 -9.74 -15.57
CA ARG A 434 -9.65 -8.92 -15.10
C ARG A 434 -11.02 -9.50 -15.47
N ALA A 435 -11.12 -10.20 -16.60
CA ALA A 435 -12.34 -10.92 -16.97
C ALA A 435 -12.58 -12.12 -16.03
N VAL A 436 -11.53 -12.79 -15.59
CA VAL A 436 -11.62 -13.82 -14.55
C VAL A 436 -12.13 -13.21 -13.24
N VAL A 437 -11.60 -12.08 -12.81
CA VAL A 437 -12.08 -11.38 -11.60
C VAL A 437 -13.57 -11.11 -11.69
N ARG A 438 -14.05 -10.49 -12.77
CA ARG A 438 -15.47 -10.15 -12.96
C ARG A 438 -16.40 -11.37 -12.91
N ARG A 439 -15.93 -12.52 -13.32
CA ARG A 439 -16.71 -13.77 -13.27
C ARG A 439 -16.61 -14.51 -11.93
N SER A 440 -15.63 -14.13 -11.09
CA SER A 440 -15.30 -14.86 -9.86
C SER A 440 -15.87 -14.24 -8.60
N VAL A 441 -16.26 -12.96 -8.65
CA VAL A 441 -16.76 -12.21 -7.49
C VAL A 441 -18.06 -11.51 -7.84
N GLU A 442 -18.90 -11.32 -6.82
CA GLU A 442 -20.07 -10.46 -6.91
C GLU A 442 -19.62 -9.00 -6.82
N LEU A 443 -19.97 -8.19 -7.81
CA LEU A 443 -19.66 -6.77 -7.88
C LEU A 443 -20.88 -5.99 -7.43
N ALA A 444 -20.72 -5.13 -6.40
CA ALA A 444 -21.77 -4.19 -6.03
C ALA A 444 -21.53 -2.85 -6.72
N GLU A 445 -22.62 -2.23 -7.21
CA GLU A 445 -22.60 -0.94 -7.87
C GLU A 445 -23.32 0.12 -7.03
N TYR A 446 -22.70 1.27 -6.90
CA TYR A 446 -23.24 2.44 -6.21
C TYR A 446 -23.37 3.58 -7.20
N HIS A 447 -24.61 4.07 -7.35
CA HIS A 447 -24.91 5.22 -8.19
C HIS A 447 -25.15 6.47 -7.34
N PRO A 448 -24.81 7.67 -7.85
CA PRO A 448 -25.06 8.93 -7.14
C PRO A 448 -26.55 9.10 -6.78
N ARG A 449 -26.85 9.52 -5.54
CA ARG A 449 -28.20 9.73 -5.02
C ARG A 449 -28.52 11.18 -4.71
N ASN A 450 -27.52 11.94 -4.22
CA ASN A 450 -27.72 13.34 -3.82
C ASN A 450 -26.47 14.18 -4.14
N PRO A 451 -26.12 14.38 -5.42
CA PRO A 451 -24.88 15.08 -5.79
C PRO A 451 -24.87 16.56 -5.36
N THR A 452 -26.02 17.25 -5.29
CA THR A 452 -26.09 18.70 -4.96
C THR A 452 -25.53 18.98 -3.56
N ALA A 453 -25.94 18.22 -2.54
CA ALA A 453 -25.44 18.41 -1.17
C ALA A 453 -23.92 18.14 -1.08
N TRP A 454 -23.41 17.20 -1.88
CA TRP A 454 -21.98 16.91 -1.95
C TRP A 454 -21.20 17.99 -2.71
N ASP A 455 -21.79 18.64 -3.70
CA ASP A 455 -21.19 19.81 -4.39
C ASP A 455 -21.01 20.99 -3.44
N GLU A 456 -22.02 21.28 -2.62
CA GLU A 456 -21.95 22.31 -1.57
C GLU A 456 -20.87 21.97 -0.53
N ALA A 457 -20.86 20.74 -0.02
CA ALA A 457 -19.85 20.26 0.92
C ALA A 457 -18.43 20.29 0.32
N PHE A 458 -18.29 19.94 -0.97
CA PHE A 458 -17.01 20.00 -1.67
C PHE A 458 -16.47 21.42 -1.80
N GLY A 459 -17.37 22.41 -2.05
CA GLY A 459 -16.99 23.82 -2.04
C GLY A 459 -16.44 24.27 -0.68
N GLN A 460 -17.05 23.83 0.42
CA GLN A 460 -16.56 24.10 1.79
C GLN A 460 -15.23 23.38 2.05
N TYR A 461 -15.13 22.11 1.62
CA TYR A 461 -13.91 21.30 1.79
C TYR A 461 -12.70 21.92 1.07
N THR A 462 -12.88 22.38 -0.17
CA THR A 462 -11.80 22.99 -0.94
C THR A 462 -11.37 24.36 -0.40
N ALA A 463 -12.31 25.13 0.16
CA ALA A 463 -12.01 26.43 0.78
C ALA A 463 -11.21 26.30 2.11
N MET A 464 -11.25 25.13 2.74
CA MET A 464 -10.52 24.84 3.98
C MET A 464 -9.06 24.44 3.72
N ARG A 465 -8.76 23.91 2.53
CA ARG A 465 -7.43 23.45 2.12
C ARG A 465 -6.60 24.57 1.51
#